data_f511f42cc894df089f194a2bb8a1cbea
#
_entry.id   f511f42cc894df089f194a2bb8a1cbea
#
_cell.length_a   1.000
_cell.length_b   1.000
_cell.length_c   1.000
_cell.angle_alpha   90.00
_cell.angle_beta   90.00
_cell.angle_gamma   90.00
#
_symmetry.space_group_name_H-M   'P 1'
#
loop_
_entity.id
_entity.type
_entity.pdbx_description
1 polymer ?
#
loop_
_entity_poly.entity_id
_entity_poly.type
_entity_poly.pdbx_seq_one_letter_code
_entity_poly.pdbx_strand_id
1 'polypeptide(L)'
;MVADHATAFIEAMQGEGVAACAKHFPGHGDTDLDSHLALPKLDLDLARIHEIELPPFRAAVEAGVASVMTAHVLFPRLDEKRPATLSPDVMGLLRGDLGFEGLVFSDDIEMRAMSDHWSSHACSIGVLEAGVDSILVCSKPDLRNEVLRHLERASDPLLEGPMTRMWAFKERFAGGRRALSETLPPYEEHLELAADLRRQGDAALGLDPTERA
;
A
#
# COMPACT_ATOMS: atom_id res chain seq x y z
N MET A 1 -1.11 0.39 -22.32
CA MET A 1 -1.73 -0.90 -21.91
C MET A 1 -1.86 -1.04 -20.39
N VAL A 2 -0.77 -1.10 -19.56
CA VAL A 2 -0.93 -1.18 -18.08
C VAL A 2 -1.73 0.01 -17.53
N ALA A 3 -1.39 1.24 -17.92
CA ALA A 3 -2.10 2.44 -17.54
C ALA A 3 -3.60 2.37 -17.90
N ASP A 4 -3.94 1.97 -19.11
CA ASP A 4 -5.34 1.91 -19.59
C ASP A 4 -6.18 0.91 -18.80
N HIS A 5 -5.60 -0.27 -18.50
CA HIS A 5 -6.28 -1.27 -17.67
C HIS A 5 -6.45 -0.80 -16.22
N ALA A 6 -5.41 -0.17 -15.65
CA ALA A 6 -5.49 0.38 -14.30
C ALA A 6 -6.55 1.50 -14.21
N THR A 7 -6.58 2.41 -15.20
CA THR A 7 -7.58 3.48 -15.28
C THR A 7 -9.00 2.91 -15.33
N ALA A 8 -9.27 1.97 -16.24
CA ALA A 8 -10.59 1.36 -16.36
C ALA A 8 -11.03 0.65 -15.07
N PHE A 9 -10.09 -0.03 -14.39
CA PHE A 9 -10.36 -0.69 -13.11
C PHE A 9 -10.69 0.32 -12.00
N ILE A 10 -9.91 1.41 -11.90
CA ILE A 10 -10.11 2.49 -10.91
C ILE A 10 -11.48 3.14 -11.11
N GLU A 11 -11.80 3.52 -12.34
CA GLU A 11 -13.05 4.18 -12.67
C GLU A 11 -14.27 3.30 -12.35
N ALA A 12 -14.23 2.02 -12.77
CA ALA A 12 -15.32 1.09 -12.51
C ALA A 12 -15.50 0.82 -11.01
N MET A 13 -14.42 0.57 -10.28
CA MET A 13 -14.44 0.28 -8.84
C MET A 13 -14.94 1.47 -8.02
N GLN A 14 -14.42 2.67 -8.31
CA GLN A 14 -14.81 3.88 -7.61
C GLN A 14 -16.21 4.38 -8.02
N GLY A 15 -16.65 4.09 -9.23
CA GLY A 15 -18.02 4.33 -9.67
C GLY A 15 -19.05 3.56 -8.84
N GLU A 16 -18.69 2.39 -8.33
CA GLU A 16 -19.49 1.58 -7.40
C GLU A 16 -19.30 1.95 -5.92
N GLY A 17 -18.52 3.01 -5.62
CA GLY A 17 -18.28 3.50 -4.27
C GLY A 17 -17.23 2.71 -3.48
N VAL A 18 -16.39 1.92 -4.16
CA VAL A 18 -15.27 1.19 -3.54
C VAL A 18 -13.96 1.90 -3.86
N ALA A 19 -13.20 2.27 -2.84
CA ALA A 19 -11.93 2.96 -3.03
C ALA A 19 -10.89 2.05 -3.71
N ALA A 20 -10.26 2.56 -4.77
CA ALA A 20 -9.13 1.90 -5.42
C ALA A 20 -7.80 2.36 -4.81
N CYS A 21 -6.79 1.49 -4.86
CA CYS A 21 -5.44 1.79 -4.42
C CYS A 21 -4.43 1.41 -5.52
N ALA A 22 -3.67 2.39 -6.02
CA ALA A 22 -2.58 2.15 -6.96
C ALA A 22 -1.30 1.75 -6.19
N LYS A 23 -0.67 0.63 -6.59
CA LYS A 23 0.47 0.09 -5.85
C LYS A 23 1.44 -0.72 -6.71
N HIS A 24 2.71 -0.82 -6.31
CA HIS A 24 3.36 -0.18 -5.17
C HIS A 24 4.25 0.95 -5.69
N PHE A 25 4.05 2.15 -5.20
CA PHE A 25 4.72 3.37 -5.68
C PHE A 25 6.18 3.44 -5.20
N PRO A 26 7.16 3.88 -6.03
CA PRO A 26 7.04 4.38 -7.41
C PRO A 26 7.13 3.28 -8.48
N GLY A 27 7.23 2.00 -8.13
CA GLY A 27 7.33 0.84 -8.98
C GLY A 27 8.05 -0.31 -8.26
N HIS A 28 7.52 -1.53 -8.35
CA HIS A 28 8.08 -2.74 -7.71
C HIS A 28 8.34 -3.85 -8.74
N GLY A 29 7.95 -3.64 -10.00
CA GLY A 29 7.93 -4.71 -11.00
C GLY A 29 9.31 -5.17 -11.50
N ASP A 30 10.34 -4.36 -11.31
CA ASP A 30 11.71 -4.64 -11.80
C ASP A 30 12.63 -5.16 -10.68
N THR A 31 12.06 -5.56 -9.52
CA THR A 31 12.83 -6.13 -8.41
C THR A 31 13.06 -7.63 -8.61
N ASP A 32 14.27 -8.08 -8.29
CA ASP A 32 14.68 -9.49 -8.25
C ASP A 32 14.56 -10.13 -6.86
N LEU A 33 14.24 -9.33 -5.84
CA LEU A 33 14.05 -9.76 -4.45
C LEU A 33 12.62 -9.52 -3.98
N ASP A 34 12.12 -10.45 -3.19
CA ASP A 34 10.84 -10.31 -2.49
C ASP A 34 11.01 -9.42 -1.25
N SER A 35 10.28 -8.31 -1.18
CA SER A 35 10.29 -7.36 -0.05
C SER A 35 9.76 -7.96 1.26
N HIS A 36 9.06 -9.10 1.22
CA HIS A 36 8.73 -9.87 2.41
C HIS A 36 9.95 -10.55 3.05
N LEU A 37 11.01 -10.78 2.29
CA LEU A 37 12.20 -11.51 2.72
C LEU A 37 13.42 -10.63 2.95
N ALA A 38 13.57 -9.54 2.20
CA ALA A 38 14.70 -8.60 2.30
C ALA A 38 14.34 -7.24 1.73
N LEU A 39 15.20 -6.23 1.89
CA LEU A 39 15.04 -4.91 1.28
C LEU A 39 15.53 -4.92 -0.18
N PRO A 40 14.64 -4.88 -1.18
CA PRO A 40 15.03 -4.79 -2.58
C PRO A 40 15.68 -3.42 -2.89
N LYS A 41 16.58 -3.41 -3.88
CA LYS A 41 17.22 -2.20 -4.38
C LYS A 41 17.06 -2.11 -5.89
N LEU A 42 16.62 -0.95 -6.36
CA LEU A 42 16.53 -0.64 -7.79
C LEU A 42 17.41 0.57 -8.12
N ASP A 43 18.51 0.32 -8.83
CA ASP A 43 19.45 1.37 -9.26
C ASP A 43 18.95 2.05 -10.55
N LEU A 44 17.76 2.64 -10.47
CA LEU A 44 17.11 3.34 -11.57
C LEU A 44 17.37 4.84 -11.44
N ASP A 45 17.76 5.47 -12.55
CA ASP A 45 17.84 6.92 -12.59
C ASP A 45 16.45 7.58 -12.74
N LEU A 46 16.39 8.86 -12.44
CA LEU A 46 15.14 9.61 -12.44
C LEU A 46 14.47 9.62 -13.83
N ALA A 47 15.27 9.68 -14.91
CA ALA A 47 14.74 9.67 -16.28
C ALA A 47 14.02 8.36 -16.58
N ARG A 48 14.62 7.21 -16.21
CA ARG A 48 14.01 5.89 -16.35
C ARG A 48 12.71 5.80 -15.55
N ILE A 49 12.71 6.28 -14.29
CA ILE A 49 11.52 6.26 -13.43
C ILE A 49 10.38 7.06 -14.08
N HIS A 50 10.66 8.23 -14.62
CA HIS A 50 9.66 9.03 -15.33
C HIS A 50 9.15 8.39 -16.62
N GLU A 51 9.99 7.64 -17.33
CA GLU A 51 9.64 7.02 -18.60
C GLU A 51 8.83 5.73 -18.45
N ILE A 52 9.13 4.92 -17.42
CA ILE A 52 8.62 3.56 -17.31
C ILE A 52 7.74 3.35 -16.06
N GLU A 53 8.23 3.71 -14.88
CA GLU A 53 7.57 3.41 -13.61
C GLU A 53 6.40 4.36 -13.30
N LEU A 54 6.56 5.66 -13.55
CA LEU A 54 5.53 6.66 -13.21
C LEU A 54 4.33 6.74 -14.16
N PRO A 55 4.37 6.41 -15.45
CA PRO A 55 3.22 6.55 -16.34
C PRO A 55 1.94 5.85 -15.86
N PRO A 56 1.96 4.62 -15.32
CA PRO A 56 0.76 4.00 -14.75
C PRO A 56 0.21 4.75 -13.53
N PHE A 57 1.09 5.30 -12.69
CA PHE A 57 0.66 6.11 -11.53
C PHE A 57 0.12 7.47 -11.95
N ARG A 58 0.71 8.11 -12.95
CA ARG A 58 0.17 9.34 -13.54
C ARG A 58 -1.25 9.12 -14.05
N ALA A 59 -1.46 8.08 -14.85
CA ALA A 59 -2.80 7.73 -15.34
C ALA A 59 -3.77 7.41 -14.20
N ALA A 60 -3.33 6.75 -13.14
CA ALA A 60 -4.14 6.49 -11.96
C ALA A 60 -4.52 7.79 -11.23
N VAL A 61 -3.59 8.75 -11.09
CA VAL A 61 -3.87 10.06 -10.49
C VAL A 61 -4.85 10.85 -11.35
N GLU A 62 -4.65 10.89 -12.67
CA GLU A 62 -5.57 11.52 -13.62
C GLU A 62 -6.97 10.92 -13.60
N ALA A 63 -7.08 9.60 -13.36
CA ALA A 63 -8.35 8.89 -13.14
C ALA A 63 -8.97 9.13 -11.75
N GLY A 64 -8.33 9.93 -10.89
CA GLY A 64 -8.81 10.27 -9.56
C GLY A 64 -8.76 9.11 -8.58
N VAL A 65 -7.73 8.25 -8.65
CA VAL A 65 -7.53 7.16 -7.70
C VAL A 65 -7.59 7.64 -6.25
N ALA A 66 -8.30 6.90 -5.41
CA ALA A 66 -8.57 7.31 -4.03
C ALA A 66 -7.33 7.23 -3.14
N SER A 67 -6.47 6.25 -3.40
CA SER A 67 -5.28 6.02 -2.59
C SER A 67 -4.11 5.47 -3.40
N VAL A 68 -2.91 5.63 -2.85
CA VAL A 68 -1.66 5.05 -3.33
C VAL A 68 -0.98 4.33 -2.18
N MET A 69 -0.34 3.19 -2.45
CA MET A 69 0.48 2.48 -1.47
C MET A 69 1.94 2.53 -1.89
N THR A 70 2.82 2.81 -0.94
CA THR A 70 4.27 2.88 -1.19
C THR A 70 4.91 1.49 -1.25
N ALA A 71 6.06 1.38 -1.93
CA ALA A 71 6.89 0.17 -1.95
C ALA A 71 7.95 0.21 -0.85
N HIS A 72 8.24 -0.94 -0.23
CA HIS A 72 9.44 -1.11 0.60
C HIS A 72 10.64 -1.45 -0.29
N VAL A 73 11.03 -0.51 -1.14
CA VAL A 73 12.13 -0.63 -2.11
C VAL A 73 13.05 0.57 -1.96
N LEU A 74 14.35 0.32 -1.95
CA LEU A 74 15.37 1.35 -1.96
C LEU A 74 15.68 1.76 -3.40
N PHE A 75 15.61 3.05 -3.69
CA PHE A 75 16.02 3.67 -4.95
C PHE A 75 17.26 4.54 -4.70
N PRO A 76 18.49 3.99 -4.75
CA PRO A 76 19.68 4.71 -4.29
C PRO A 76 19.97 6.01 -5.03
N ARG A 77 19.49 6.16 -6.27
CA ARG A 77 19.65 7.40 -7.05
C ARG A 77 18.64 8.49 -6.69
N LEU A 78 17.60 8.15 -5.91
CA LEU A 78 16.64 9.11 -5.36
C LEU A 78 16.93 9.38 -3.88
N ASP A 79 17.12 8.31 -3.10
CA ASP A 79 17.48 8.36 -1.70
C ASP A 79 18.41 7.16 -1.38
N GLU A 80 19.65 7.45 -1.00
CA GLU A 80 20.67 6.41 -0.77
C GLU A 80 20.39 5.53 0.46
N LYS A 81 19.56 6.03 1.40
CA LYS A 81 19.46 5.45 2.75
C LYS A 81 18.05 4.95 3.07
N ARG A 82 17.02 5.54 2.49
CA ARG A 82 15.64 5.27 2.87
C ARG A 82 14.87 4.62 1.73
N PRO A 83 14.09 3.56 2.01
CA PRO A 83 13.16 2.99 1.02
C PRO A 83 12.09 4.01 0.67
N ALA A 84 11.37 3.80 -0.42
CA ALA A 84 10.35 4.73 -0.89
C ALA A 84 9.33 5.12 0.19
N THR A 85 8.97 4.19 1.07
CA THR A 85 8.05 4.42 2.21
C THR A 85 8.57 5.46 3.24
N LEU A 86 9.88 5.63 3.36
CA LEU A 86 10.52 6.55 4.32
C LEU A 86 11.20 7.74 3.64
N SER A 87 11.09 7.88 2.32
CA SER A 87 11.82 8.88 1.54
C SER A 87 10.94 10.07 1.16
N PRO A 88 11.17 11.27 1.72
CA PRO A 88 10.53 12.50 1.24
C PRO A 88 10.79 12.79 -0.23
N ASP A 89 11.98 12.43 -0.75
CA ASP A 89 12.34 12.67 -2.15
C ASP A 89 11.46 11.83 -3.09
N VAL A 90 11.23 10.55 -2.74
CA VAL A 90 10.31 9.69 -3.49
C VAL A 90 8.85 10.15 -3.34
N MET A 91 8.44 10.56 -2.14
CA MET A 91 7.10 11.11 -1.95
C MET A 91 6.90 12.46 -2.66
N GLY A 92 7.99 13.22 -2.88
CA GLY A 92 8.00 14.41 -3.73
C GLY A 92 7.58 14.14 -5.16
N LEU A 93 7.95 13.00 -5.75
CA LEU A 93 7.49 12.60 -7.08
C LEU A 93 5.95 12.39 -7.09
N LEU A 94 5.39 11.80 -6.03
CA LEU A 94 3.95 11.56 -5.94
C LEU A 94 3.16 12.84 -5.69
N ARG A 95 3.55 13.59 -4.66
CA ARG A 95 2.84 14.80 -4.22
C ARG A 95 3.12 16.01 -5.13
N GLY A 96 4.39 16.17 -5.55
CA GLY A 96 4.84 17.29 -6.37
C GLY A 96 4.64 17.04 -7.86
N ASP A 97 5.33 16.05 -8.43
CA ASP A 97 5.36 15.86 -9.89
C ASP A 97 4.06 15.29 -10.45
N LEU A 98 3.42 14.36 -9.72
CA LEU A 98 2.13 13.78 -10.11
C LEU A 98 0.93 14.55 -9.55
N GLY A 99 1.11 15.43 -8.58
CA GLY A 99 0.05 16.23 -7.98
C GLY A 99 -1.00 15.41 -7.21
N PHE A 100 -0.60 14.28 -6.63
CA PHE A 100 -1.54 13.42 -5.90
C PHE A 100 -1.93 14.00 -4.55
N GLU A 101 -3.22 14.25 -4.33
CA GLU A 101 -3.77 14.82 -3.10
C GLU A 101 -4.51 13.79 -2.23
N GLY A 102 -4.71 12.57 -2.73
CA GLY A 102 -5.41 11.50 -2.01
C GLY A 102 -4.61 10.87 -0.87
N LEU A 103 -5.15 9.79 -0.31
CA LEU A 103 -4.56 9.09 0.83
C LEU A 103 -3.37 8.21 0.41
N VAL A 104 -2.26 8.30 1.13
CA VAL A 104 -1.11 7.42 0.93
C VAL A 104 -0.98 6.44 2.09
N PHE A 105 -0.95 5.15 1.76
CA PHE A 105 -0.65 4.08 2.69
C PHE A 105 0.83 3.68 2.60
N SER A 106 1.44 3.32 3.72
CA SER A 106 2.62 2.45 3.66
C SER A 106 2.20 1.06 3.18
N ASP A 107 3.13 0.25 2.69
CA ASP A 107 2.97 -1.20 2.76
C ASP A 107 3.14 -1.67 4.21
N ASP A 108 2.93 -2.97 4.48
CA ASP A 108 3.00 -3.51 5.84
C ASP A 108 4.42 -3.39 6.43
N ILE A 109 4.56 -2.59 7.48
CA ILE A 109 5.86 -2.37 8.14
C ILE A 109 6.38 -3.62 8.87
N GLU A 110 5.58 -4.68 8.97
CA GLU A 110 6.02 -5.98 9.49
C GLU A 110 6.92 -6.75 8.54
N MET A 111 6.91 -6.38 7.24
CA MET A 111 7.74 -7.00 6.22
C MET A 111 9.23 -6.82 6.56
N ARG A 112 10.04 -7.84 6.27
CA ARG A 112 11.47 -7.86 6.62
C ARG A 112 12.26 -6.73 5.97
N ALA A 113 11.82 -6.24 4.82
CA ALA A 113 12.36 -5.04 4.19
C ALA A 113 12.37 -3.83 5.13
N MET A 114 11.44 -3.76 6.10
CA MET A 114 11.35 -2.70 7.10
C MET A 114 11.82 -3.18 8.47
N SER A 115 11.25 -4.26 8.98
CA SER A 115 11.46 -4.73 10.36
C SER A 115 12.89 -5.13 10.68
N ASP A 116 13.68 -5.56 9.68
CA ASP A 116 15.10 -5.92 9.87
C ASP A 116 16.03 -4.68 9.92
N HIS A 117 15.55 -3.51 9.48
CA HIS A 117 16.40 -2.32 9.29
C HIS A 117 15.98 -1.10 10.12
N TRP A 118 14.71 -0.98 10.50
CA TRP A 118 14.16 0.18 11.21
C TRP A 118 13.37 -0.24 12.45
N SER A 119 13.52 0.54 13.53
CA SER A 119 12.70 0.37 14.73
C SER A 119 11.24 0.77 14.47
N SER A 120 10.31 0.32 15.32
CA SER A 120 8.91 0.71 15.28
C SER A 120 8.73 2.24 15.32
N HIS A 121 9.56 2.93 16.12
CA HIS A 121 9.55 4.40 16.18
C HIS A 121 9.98 5.02 14.84
N ALA A 122 11.10 4.57 14.26
CA ALA A 122 11.59 5.09 12.99
C ALA A 122 10.59 4.83 11.85
N CYS A 123 9.94 3.66 11.84
CA CYS A 123 8.85 3.38 10.91
C CYS A 123 7.65 4.31 11.14
N SER A 124 7.21 4.48 12.40
CA SER A 124 6.00 5.27 12.70
C SER A 124 6.14 6.76 12.33
N ILE A 125 7.23 7.38 12.79
CA ILE A 125 7.45 8.80 12.58
C ILE A 125 8.03 9.08 11.20
N GLY A 126 9.01 8.28 10.74
CA GLY A 126 9.62 8.47 9.43
C GLY A 126 8.66 8.28 8.25
N VAL A 127 7.64 7.42 8.38
CA VAL A 127 6.57 7.27 7.39
C VAL A 127 5.79 8.58 7.23
N LEU A 128 5.39 9.20 8.35
CA LEU A 128 4.67 10.48 8.32
C LEU A 128 5.56 11.64 7.83
N GLU A 129 6.83 11.69 8.28
CA GLU A 129 7.81 12.69 7.83
C GLU A 129 8.09 12.58 6.34
N ALA A 130 8.02 11.39 5.77
CA ALA A 130 8.13 11.17 4.33
C ALA A 130 6.93 11.72 3.54
N GLY A 131 5.77 11.91 4.17
CA GLY A 131 4.54 12.37 3.52
C GLY A 131 3.52 11.26 3.23
N VAL A 132 3.70 10.09 3.84
CA VAL A 132 2.72 9.00 3.87
C VAL A 132 1.71 9.27 5.00
N ASP A 133 0.46 8.89 4.81
CA ASP A 133 -0.64 9.27 5.71
C ASP A 133 -1.06 8.18 6.69
N SER A 134 -0.91 6.93 6.28
CA SER A 134 -1.42 5.77 7.02
C SER A 134 -0.40 4.64 7.04
N ILE A 135 -0.23 4.04 8.20
CA ILE A 135 0.74 2.99 8.45
C ILE A 135 0.01 1.65 8.55
N LEU A 136 0.42 0.67 7.76
CA LEU A 136 -0.12 -0.67 7.85
C LEU A 136 0.67 -1.53 8.84
N VAL A 137 -0.05 -2.16 9.78
CA VAL A 137 0.42 -3.19 10.69
C VAL A 137 -0.62 -4.31 10.67
N CYS A 138 -0.34 -5.39 9.94
CA CYS A 138 -1.39 -6.33 9.53
C CYS A 138 -1.64 -7.46 10.52
N SER A 139 -0.60 -7.96 11.21
CA SER A 139 -0.71 -9.20 11.99
C SER A 139 -0.18 -9.14 13.42
N LYS A 140 0.73 -8.21 13.78
CA LYS A 140 1.37 -8.14 15.10
C LYS A 140 0.69 -7.12 16.02
N PRO A 141 -0.18 -7.54 16.98
CA PRO A 141 -0.87 -6.61 17.87
C PRO A 141 0.08 -5.76 18.73
N ASP A 142 1.20 -6.33 19.17
CA ASP A 142 2.17 -5.61 19.99
C ASP A 142 2.84 -4.47 19.20
N LEU A 143 3.26 -4.72 17.96
CA LEU A 143 3.80 -3.70 17.09
C LEU A 143 2.76 -2.60 16.79
N ARG A 144 1.51 -2.99 16.53
CA ARG A 144 0.42 -2.02 16.35
C ARG A 144 0.27 -1.11 17.57
N ASN A 145 0.31 -1.68 18.78
CA ASN A 145 0.20 -0.91 20.02
C ASN A 145 1.42 0.01 20.23
N GLU A 146 2.62 -0.39 19.79
CA GLU A 146 3.80 0.47 19.80
C GLU A 146 3.64 1.63 18.83
N VAL A 147 3.23 1.37 17.59
CA VAL A 147 2.97 2.39 16.56
C VAL A 147 1.95 3.41 17.07
N LEU A 148 0.83 2.95 17.65
CA LEU A 148 -0.18 3.85 18.22
C LEU A 148 0.40 4.75 19.31
N ARG A 149 1.22 4.21 20.24
CA ARG A 149 1.89 5.02 21.27
C ARG A 149 2.87 6.05 20.70
N HIS A 150 3.51 5.76 19.57
CA HIS A 150 4.37 6.74 18.90
C HIS A 150 3.55 7.85 18.25
N LEU A 151 2.44 7.50 17.60
CA LEU A 151 1.53 8.47 16.98
C LEU A 151 0.85 9.37 18.01
N GLU A 152 0.43 8.83 19.16
CA GLU A 152 -0.14 9.62 20.28
C GLU A 152 0.82 10.69 20.84
N ARG A 153 2.13 10.49 20.63
CA ARG A 153 3.18 11.42 21.08
C ARG A 153 3.73 12.30 19.96
N ALA A 154 3.28 12.07 18.74
CA ALA A 154 3.69 12.87 17.59
C ALA A 154 3.15 14.31 17.72
N SER A 155 3.83 15.25 17.10
CA SER A 155 3.39 16.65 17.10
C SER A 155 2.17 16.86 16.21
N ASP A 156 1.25 17.74 16.62
CA ASP A 156 0.05 18.07 15.85
C ASP A 156 0.34 18.46 14.39
N PRO A 157 1.36 19.28 14.08
CA PRO A 157 1.68 19.59 12.68
C PRO A 157 2.02 18.38 11.81
N LEU A 158 2.58 17.32 12.40
CA LEU A 158 2.91 16.08 11.67
C LEU A 158 1.65 15.27 11.33
N LEU A 159 0.62 15.36 12.16
CA LEU A 159 -0.62 14.57 12.04
C LEU A 159 -1.73 15.31 11.26
N GLU A 160 -1.72 16.64 11.22
CA GLU A 160 -2.80 17.43 10.65
C GLU A 160 -3.13 17.07 9.19
N GLY A 161 -2.12 17.04 8.34
CA GLY A 161 -2.28 16.67 6.92
C GLY A 161 -2.78 15.23 6.72
N PRO A 162 -2.11 14.22 7.30
CA PRO A 162 -2.56 12.82 7.26
C PRO A 162 -3.98 12.63 7.77
N MET A 163 -4.34 13.23 8.90
CA MET A 163 -5.70 13.12 9.46
C MET A 163 -6.75 13.76 8.54
N THR A 164 -6.47 14.93 7.98
CA THR A 164 -7.37 15.60 7.03
C THR A 164 -7.65 14.70 5.82
N ARG A 165 -6.61 14.12 5.20
CA ARG A 165 -6.78 13.21 4.05
C ARG A 165 -7.48 11.92 4.45
N MET A 166 -7.20 11.36 5.61
CA MET A 166 -7.89 10.17 6.12
C MET A 166 -9.39 10.43 6.34
N TRP A 167 -9.76 11.59 6.90
CA TRP A 167 -11.16 11.96 7.07
C TRP A 167 -11.88 12.13 5.74
N ALA A 168 -11.29 12.85 4.79
CA ALA A 168 -11.85 13.03 3.45
C ALA A 168 -12.05 11.69 2.73
N PHE A 169 -11.06 10.77 2.85
CA PHE A 169 -11.17 9.43 2.30
C PHE A 169 -12.31 8.63 2.94
N LYS A 170 -12.43 8.65 4.27
CA LYS A 170 -13.52 7.95 4.99
C LYS A 170 -14.88 8.56 4.67
N GLU A 171 -14.99 9.87 4.58
CA GLU A 171 -16.24 10.54 4.22
C GLU A 171 -16.71 10.14 2.83
N ARG A 172 -15.79 10.09 1.86
CA ARG A 172 -16.11 9.71 0.48
C ARG A 172 -16.52 8.25 0.32
N PHE A 173 -15.82 7.32 0.99
CA PHE A 173 -15.98 5.88 0.74
C PHE A 173 -16.62 5.09 1.89
N ALA A 174 -16.65 5.60 3.10
CA ALA A 174 -17.20 4.93 4.27
C ALA A 174 -18.35 5.70 4.94
N GLY A 175 -18.64 6.94 4.53
CA GLY A 175 -19.66 7.80 5.14
C GLY A 175 -21.11 7.37 4.86
N GLY A 176 -21.34 6.59 3.82
CA GLY A 176 -22.64 6.00 3.54
C GLY A 176 -22.72 4.60 4.12
N ARG A 177 -23.42 4.39 5.23
CA ARG A 177 -23.88 3.06 5.60
C ARG A 177 -24.86 2.59 4.53
N ARG A 178 -24.38 1.87 3.50
CA ARG A 178 -25.28 0.97 2.78
C ARG A 178 -25.84 0.02 3.83
N ALA A 179 -27.15 0.02 3.99
CA ALA A 179 -27.79 -1.04 4.75
C ALA A 179 -27.28 -2.36 4.16
N LEU A 180 -26.62 -3.17 4.98
CA LEU A 180 -26.30 -4.54 4.59
C LEU A 180 -27.62 -5.15 4.10
N SER A 181 -27.62 -5.72 2.91
CA SER A 181 -28.74 -6.53 2.44
C SER A 181 -29.11 -7.49 3.58
N GLU A 182 -30.42 -7.61 3.88
CA GLU A 182 -30.89 -8.54 4.92
C GLU A 182 -30.50 -9.99 4.60
N THR A 183 -30.17 -10.27 3.35
CA THR A 183 -29.61 -11.55 2.91
C THR A 183 -28.08 -11.46 2.88
N LEU A 184 -27.45 -11.95 3.93
CA LEU A 184 -26.03 -12.23 3.90
C LEU A 184 -25.76 -13.35 2.89
N PRO A 185 -24.64 -13.28 2.13
CA PRO A 185 -24.25 -14.38 1.26
C PRO A 185 -24.16 -15.69 2.04
N PRO A 186 -24.36 -16.85 1.42
CA PRO A 186 -24.17 -18.14 2.06
C PRO A 186 -22.67 -18.39 2.34
N TYR A 187 -22.16 -17.78 3.40
CA TYR A 187 -20.72 -17.86 3.73
C TYR A 187 -20.23 -19.29 3.91
N GLU A 188 -21.09 -20.21 4.38
CA GLU A 188 -20.74 -21.63 4.53
C GLU A 188 -20.44 -22.26 3.17
N GLU A 189 -21.30 -22.03 2.16
CA GLU A 189 -21.07 -22.52 0.79
C GLU A 189 -19.81 -21.88 0.16
N HIS A 190 -19.54 -20.59 0.45
CA HIS A 190 -18.32 -19.94 -0.03
C HIS A 190 -17.05 -20.51 0.64
N LEU A 191 -17.11 -20.83 1.92
CA LEU A 191 -16.01 -21.46 2.65
C LEU A 191 -15.75 -22.88 2.13
N GLU A 192 -16.81 -23.66 1.87
CA GLU A 192 -16.69 -24.99 1.25
C GLU A 192 -16.07 -24.90 -0.14
N LEU A 193 -16.53 -23.98 -0.98
CA LEU A 193 -15.97 -23.76 -2.32
C LEU A 193 -14.49 -23.35 -2.24
N ALA A 194 -14.13 -22.42 -1.36
CA ALA A 194 -12.75 -22.02 -1.16
C ALA A 194 -11.86 -23.18 -0.69
N ALA A 195 -12.34 -24.01 0.21
CA ALA A 195 -11.64 -25.19 0.68
C ALA A 195 -11.46 -26.24 -0.45
N ASP A 196 -12.47 -26.41 -1.29
CA ASP A 196 -12.42 -27.33 -2.43
C ASP A 196 -11.42 -26.85 -3.49
N LEU A 197 -11.46 -25.59 -3.85
CA LEU A 197 -10.48 -24.98 -4.77
C LEU A 197 -9.05 -25.10 -4.26
N ARG A 198 -8.84 -24.93 -2.95
CA ARG A 198 -7.53 -25.13 -2.32
C ARG A 198 -7.08 -26.59 -2.47
N ARG A 199 -7.94 -27.57 -2.13
CA ARG A 199 -7.62 -29.00 -2.29
C ARG A 199 -7.24 -29.33 -3.72
N GLN A 200 -7.97 -28.81 -4.69
CA GLN A 200 -7.69 -29.06 -6.12
C GLN A 200 -6.35 -28.40 -6.54
N GLY A 201 -6.05 -27.19 -6.06
CA GLY A 201 -4.79 -26.50 -6.32
C GLY A 201 -3.59 -27.24 -5.71
N ASP A 202 -3.70 -27.65 -4.45
CA ASP A 202 -2.63 -28.40 -3.75
C ASP A 202 -2.37 -29.75 -4.43
N ALA A 203 -3.42 -30.46 -4.82
CA ALA A 203 -3.30 -31.73 -5.58
C ALA A 203 -2.64 -31.53 -6.95
N ALA A 204 -2.98 -30.46 -7.67
CA ALA A 204 -2.37 -30.13 -8.96
C ALA A 204 -0.88 -29.75 -8.86
N LEU A 205 -0.47 -29.17 -7.71
CA LEU A 205 0.92 -28.81 -7.44
C LEU A 205 1.72 -29.91 -6.74
N GLY A 206 1.09 -31.05 -6.39
CA GLY A 206 1.72 -32.12 -5.63
C GLY A 206 2.10 -31.74 -4.20
N LEU A 207 1.42 -30.76 -3.62
CA LEU A 207 1.69 -30.27 -2.27
C LEU A 207 0.90 -31.09 -1.24
N ASP A 208 1.58 -31.51 -0.17
CA ASP A 208 0.92 -32.14 0.99
C ASP A 208 0.21 -31.06 1.82
N PRO A 209 -1.13 -31.14 2.00
CA PRO A 209 -1.86 -30.16 2.79
C PRO A 209 -1.46 -30.12 4.28
N THR A 210 -0.74 -31.15 4.79
CA THR A 210 -0.28 -31.22 6.17
C THR A 210 1.05 -30.53 6.44
N GLU A 211 1.79 -30.13 5.40
CA GLU A 211 3.08 -29.43 5.53
C GLU A 211 2.97 -27.92 5.74
N ARG A 212 1.75 -27.38 5.77
CA ARG A 212 1.49 -25.94 6.02
C ARG A 212 0.94 -25.75 7.46
N ALA A 213 1.83 -25.83 8.44
CA ALA A 213 1.57 -25.38 9.80
C ALA A 213 2.23 -24.03 10.07
#